data_84ea77a1909082af91a1cfa21db64ea1
#
_entry.id   84ea77a1909082af91a1cfa21db64ea1
#
_cell.length_a   1.000
_cell.length_b   1.000
_cell.length_c   1.000
_cell.angle_alpha   90.00
_cell.angle_beta   90.00
_cell.angle_gamma   90.00
#
_symmetry.space_group_name_H-M   'P 1'
#
loop_
_entity.id
_entity.type
_entity.pdbx_description
1 polymer ?
#
loop_
_entity_poly.entity_id
_entity_poly.type
_entity_poly.pdbx_seq_one_letter_code
_entity_poly.pdbx_strand_id
1 'polypeptide(L)'
;NTFGGDIIMLEMKDGKKILTTPISAEDLKDIHIGDIVYLNGSMTTCRDVAHRRLVEEGRELPVDVRDAAIFHAGPIIRPLENDKFEMVSVGPTTSMRMEKFEKEFVEQTGVKVIIGKGGMGTNTEYACKNFKAIHCVFPAGNAVVAAMEVEEIVDAQWRDLGMPETLWHCRVKEFGPLIVSIDTEGRNLFEENKVLFNERKDKAIEEICKHVGFIK
;
A
#
# COMPACT_ATOMS: atom_id res chain seq x y z
N ASN A 1 35.11 9.53 -15.88
CA ASN A 1 34.28 8.51 -16.50
C ASN A 1 33.26 8.02 -15.46
N THR A 2 32.14 8.69 -15.41
CA THR A 2 30.95 8.33 -14.61
C THR A 2 30.06 7.49 -15.52
N PHE A 3 30.06 6.19 -15.33
CA PHE A 3 28.98 5.34 -15.83
C PHE A 3 27.83 5.43 -14.80
N GLY A 4 26.90 6.35 -15.04
CA GLY A 4 25.58 6.32 -14.44
C GLY A 4 24.75 5.28 -15.19
N GLY A 5 24.87 4.03 -14.83
CA GLY A 5 23.87 3.03 -15.19
C GLY A 5 22.70 3.24 -14.24
N ASP A 6 21.51 3.47 -14.79
CA ASP A 6 20.27 3.45 -14.01
C ASP A 6 20.19 2.08 -13.31
N ILE A 7 20.28 2.10 -11.99
CA ILE A 7 20.12 0.89 -11.19
C ILE A 7 18.64 0.56 -11.24
N ILE A 8 18.27 -0.46 -12.02
CA ILE A 8 16.89 -0.96 -12.08
C ILE A 8 16.56 -1.53 -10.69
N MET A 9 15.57 -0.96 -10.04
CA MET A 9 15.13 -1.35 -8.70
C MET A 9 14.01 -2.40 -8.70
N LEU A 10 13.62 -2.88 -9.89
CA LEU A 10 12.77 -4.04 -10.09
C LEU A 10 13.62 -5.27 -10.43
N GLU A 11 13.64 -6.25 -9.57
CA GLU A 11 14.38 -7.50 -9.74
C GLU A 11 13.44 -8.69 -9.86
N MET A 12 13.77 -9.65 -10.74
CA MET A 12 13.14 -10.98 -10.77
C MET A 12 14.02 -11.97 -10.04
N LYS A 13 13.58 -12.44 -8.87
CA LYS A 13 14.31 -13.40 -8.04
C LYS A 13 13.38 -14.53 -7.60
N ASP A 14 13.77 -15.77 -7.88
CA ASP A 14 13.01 -16.97 -7.52
C ASP A 14 11.51 -16.90 -7.95
N GLY A 15 11.24 -16.30 -9.11
CA GLY A 15 9.89 -16.09 -9.64
C GLY A 15 9.11 -14.96 -9.01
N LYS A 16 9.72 -14.17 -8.11
CA LYS A 16 9.13 -12.99 -7.47
C LYS A 16 9.57 -11.71 -8.18
N LYS A 17 8.64 -10.78 -8.38
CA LYS A 17 8.94 -9.39 -8.76
C LYS A 17 9.25 -8.61 -7.47
N ILE A 18 10.49 -8.18 -7.28
CA ILE A 18 10.93 -7.46 -6.08
C ILE A 18 11.21 -6.02 -6.45
N LEU A 19 10.50 -5.10 -5.80
CA LEU A 19 10.73 -3.65 -5.86
C LEU A 19 11.61 -3.25 -4.68
N THR A 20 12.69 -2.52 -4.94
CA THR A 20 13.58 -2.01 -3.87
C THR A 20 13.55 -0.47 -3.87
N THR A 21 13.38 0.13 -2.69
CA THR A 21 13.42 1.60 -2.55
C THR A 21 14.85 2.13 -2.63
N PRO A 22 15.06 3.32 -3.23
CA PRO A 22 14.09 4.24 -3.84
C PRO A 22 13.57 3.73 -5.18
N ILE A 23 12.25 3.84 -5.40
CA ILE A 23 11.57 3.33 -6.59
C ILE A 23 11.29 4.48 -7.55
N SER A 24 11.73 4.36 -8.79
CA SER A 24 11.47 5.33 -9.85
C SER A 24 10.17 5.05 -10.60
N ALA A 25 9.71 6.01 -11.41
CA ALA A 25 8.59 5.79 -12.32
C ALA A 25 8.91 4.72 -13.38
N GLU A 26 10.16 4.59 -13.77
CA GLU A 26 10.62 3.61 -14.76
C GLU A 26 10.52 2.19 -14.21
N ASP A 27 10.80 1.97 -12.92
CA ASP A 27 10.68 0.67 -12.26
C ASP A 27 9.23 0.16 -12.22
N LEU A 28 8.26 1.07 -12.28
CA LEU A 28 6.83 0.75 -12.19
C LEU A 28 6.12 0.62 -13.54
N LYS A 29 6.77 0.96 -14.66
CA LYS A 29 6.12 1.01 -15.99
C LYS A 29 5.58 -0.35 -16.46
N ASP A 30 6.28 -1.43 -16.10
CA ASP A 30 5.94 -2.81 -16.46
C ASP A 30 5.22 -3.57 -15.33
N ILE A 31 4.71 -2.82 -14.34
CA ILE A 31 3.89 -3.33 -13.25
C ILE A 31 2.42 -3.02 -13.55
N HIS A 32 1.60 -4.06 -13.62
CA HIS A 32 0.18 -3.96 -13.98
C HIS A 32 -0.73 -4.51 -12.89
N ILE A 33 -2.00 -4.13 -12.95
CA ILE A 33 -3.02 -4.67 -12.03
C ILE A 33 -3.04 -6.19 -12.07
N GLY A 34 -3.13 -6.83 -10.90
CA GLY A 34 -3.08 -8.27 -10.72
C GLY A 34 -1.67 -8.85 -10.57
N ASP A 35 -0.62 -8.09 -10.85
CA ASP A 35 0.75 -8.51 -10.56
C ASP A 35 0.97 -8.71 -9.06
N ILE A 36 1.84 -9.65 -8.73
CA ILE A 36 2.29 -9.89 -7.35
C ILE A 36 3.71 -9.37 -7.22
N VAL A 37 3.90 -8.41 -6.34
CA VAL A 37 5.20 -7.80 -6.07
C VAL A 37 5.59 -7.97 -4.60
N TYR A 38 6.87 -7.86 -4.31
CA TYR A 38 7.45 -7.84 -2.97
C TYR A 38 8.27 -6.57 -2.80
N LEU A 39 8.36 -6.06 -1.59
CA LEU A 39 9.04 -4.80 -1.30
C LEU A 39 10.30 -5.04 -0.45
N ASN A 40 11.40 -4.44 -0.87
CA ASN A 40 12.61 -4.27 -0.07
C ASN A 40 12.84 -2.79 0.25
N GLY A 41 13.43 -2.52 1.40
CA GLY A 41 13.91 -1.20 1.78
C GLY A 41 12.93 -0.44 2.67
N SER A 42 12.60 0.79 2.33
CA SER A 42 11.91 1.74 3.21
C SER A 42 10.39 1.67 3.09
N MET A 43 9.71 1.51 4.23
CA MET A 43 8.25 1.53 4.34
C MET A 43 7.84 2.26 5.63
N THR A 44 6.86 3.15 5.54
CA THR A 44 6.34 3.88 6.70
C THR A 44 4.86 3.57 6.92
N THR A 45 4.47 3.20 8.15
CA THR A 45 3.04 3.08 8.47
C THR A 45 2.40 4.46 8.48
N CYS A 46 1.26 4.60 7.80
CA CYS A 46 0.59 5.88 7.66
C CYS A 46 -0.92 5.64 7.47
N ARG A 47 -1.75 6.22 8.35
CA ARG A 47 -3.21 6.02 8.27
C ARG A 47 -3.94 7.37 8.40
N ASP A 48 -5.21 7.32 8.81
CA ASP A 48 -6.20 8.40 8.74
C ASP A 48 -5.70 9.73 9.30
N VAL A 49 -5.16 9.72 10.52
CA VAL A 49 -4.79 10.98 11.21
C VAL A 49 -3.54 11.58 10.58
N ALA A 50 -2.59 10.77 10.16
CA ALA A 50 -1.39 11.25 9.49
C ALA A 50 -1.72 11.87 8.13
N HIS A 51 -2.57 11.22 7.32
CA HIS A 51 -3.07 11.80 6.08
C HIS A 51 -3.78 13.14 6.31
N ARG A 52 -4.66 13.20 7.31
CA ARG A 52 -5.37 14.44 7.67
C ARG A 52 -4.40 15.54 8.10
N ARG A 53 -3.39 15.23 8.93
CA ARG A 53 -2.39 16.21 9.36
C ARG A 53 -1.65 16.84 8.19
N LEU A 54 -1.27 16.03 7.20
CA LEU A 54 -0.59 16.56 6.01
C LEU A 54 -1.57 17.37 5.15
N VAL A 55 -2.70 16.78 4.75
CA VAL A 55 -3.54 17.34 3.69
C VAL A 55 -4.48 18.44 4.21
N GLU A 56 -5.13 18.25 5.37
CA GLU A 56 -6.10 19.23 5.90
C GLU A 56 -5.43 20.24 6.84
N GLU A 57 -4.43 19.84 7.62
CA GLU A 57 -3.77 20.70 8.60
C GLU A 57 -2.49 21.34 8.06
N GLY A 58 -2.03 20.95 6.87
CA GLY A 58 -0.83 21.49 6.21
C GLY A 58 0.48 21.24 6.95
N ARG A 59 0.55 20.17 7.76
CA ARG A 59 1.76 19.79 8.47
C ARG A 59 2.66 18.95 7.58
N GLU A 60 3.90 19.34 7.43
CA GLU A 60 4.90 18.53 6.72
C GLU A 60 5.11 17.19 7.44
N LEU A 61 5.26 16.12 6.65
CA LEU A 61 5.63 14.81 7.18
C LEU A 61 7.04 14.87 7.76
N PRO A 62 7.24 14.42 9.01
CA PRO A 62 8.57 14.40 9.63
C PRO A 62 9.45 13.24 9.14
N VAL A 63 8.95 12.41 8.22
CA VAL A 63 9.63 11.28 7.60
C VAL A 63 9.56 11.47 6.09
N ASP A 64 10.68 11.33 5.40
CA ASP A 64 10.70 11.34 3.94
C ASP A 64 10.20 9.98 3.41
N VAL A 65 9.12 10.02 2.66
CA VAL A 65 8.52 8.85 2.01
C VAL A 65 8.60 8.92 0.48
N ARG A 66 9.36 9.89 -0.04
CA ARG A 66 9.59 10.05 -1.49
C ARG A 66 10.26 8.80 -2.05
N ASP A 67 9.73 8.35 -3.18
CA ASP A 67 10.23 7.15 -3.88
C ASP A 67 10.24 5.87 -3.01
N ALA A 68 9.47 5.88 -1.92
CA ALA A 68 9.34 4.78 -0.97
C ALA A 68 7.90 4.26 -0.89
N ALA A 69 7.60 3.48 0.14
CA ALA A 69 6.28 2.92 0.38
C ALA A 69 5.64 3.45 1.66
N ILE A 70 4.31 3.58 1.63
CA ILE A 70 3.48 3.71 2.83
C ILE A 70 2.62 2.47 3.03
N PHE A 71 2.35 2.15 4.28
CA PHE A 71 1.46 1.07 4.66
C PHE A 71 0.30 1.59 5.50
N HIS A 72 -0.91 1.47 4.98
CA HIS A 72 -2.14 1.77 5.69
C HIS A 72 -2.36 0.72 6.79
N ALA A 73 -1.65 0.88 7.90
CA ALA A 73 -1.65 -0.07 9.01
C ALA A 73 -1.47 0.64 10.34
N GLY A 74 -2.05 0.04 11.39
CA GLY A 74 -1.78 0.42 12.77
C GLY A 74 -1.16 -0.78 13.49
N PRO A 75 0.16 -0.75 13.75
CA PRO A 75 0.87 -1.89 14.32
C PRO A 75 0.67 -2.04 15.84
N ILE A 76 1.04 -3.21 16.33
CA ILE A 76 1.34 -3.46 17.74
C ILE A 76 2.86 -3.46 17.89
N ILE A 77 3.35 -2.55 18.70
CA ILE A 77 4.78 -2.32 18.92
C ILE A 77 5.13 -2.65 20.38
N ARG A 78 6.25 -3.34 20.56
CA ARG A 78 6.87 -3.53 21.87
C ARG A 78 8.03 -2.54 22.01
N PRO A 79 7.99 -1.63 23.00
CA PRO A 79 9.14 -0.82 23.33
C PRO A 79 10.26 -1.71 23.89
N LEU A 80 11.49 -1.44 23.48
CA LEU A 80 12.71 -2.07 23.98
C LEU A 80 13.56 -1.03 24.71
N GLU A 81 14.71 -1.44 25.25
CA GLU A 81 15.68 -0.54 25.85
C GLU A 81 16.30 0.40 24.78
N ASN A 82 16.79 1.56 25.24
CA ASN A 82 17.46 2.57 24.42
C ASN A 82 16.60 3.12 23.25
N ASP A 83 15.33 3.37 23.52
CA ASP A 83 14.33 3.88 22.54
C ASP A 83 14.24 3.06 21.23
N LYS A 84 14.52 1.76 21.35
CA LYS A 84 14.31 0.79 20.28
C LYS A 84 12.90 0.21 20.34
N PHE A 85 12.47 -0.36 19.22
CA PHE A 85 11.12 -0.89 19.06
C PHE A 85 11.15 -2.21 18.29
N GLU A 86 10.23 -3.09 18.64
CA GLU A 86 9.99 -4.35 17.95
C GLU A 86 8.58 -4.36 17.36
N MET A 87 8.45 -4.71 16.09
CA MET A 87 7.17 -4.93 15.43
C MET A 87 6.61 -6.28 15.83
N VAL A 88 5.59 -6.30 16.69
CA VAL A 88 4.94 -7.55 17.14
C VAL A 88 3.91 -8.03 16.13
N SER A 89 3.15 -7.09 15.57
CA SER A 89 2.10 -7.38 14.60
C SER A 89 1.81 -6.13 13.78
N VAL A 90 1.64 -6.29 12.47
CA VAL A 90 1.24 -5.19 11.59
C VAL A 90 0.32 -5.70 10.47
N GLY A 91 -0.95 -5.35 10.54
CA GLY A 91 -1.94 -5.73 9.53
C GLY A 91 -2.56 -4.52 8.83
N PRO A 92 -2.99 -4.69 7.56
CA PRO A 92 -3.54 -3.59 6.80
C PRO A 92 -4.88 -3.13 7.35
N THR A 93 -5.10 -1.82 7.37
CA THR A 93 -6.42 -1.22 7.56
C THR A 93 -7.09 -0.95 6.22
N THR A 94 -8.40 -0.64 6.25
CA THR A 94 -9.17 -0.34 5.03
C THR A 94 -8.68 0.95 4.38
N SER A 95 -8.10 0.82 3.18
CA SER A 95 -7.49 1.93 2.44
C SER A 95 -8.52 2.99 1.99
N MET A 96 -9.75 2.60 1.67
CA MET A 96 -10.82 3.52 1.24
C MET A 96 -11.06 4.68 2.22
N ARG A 97 -10.67 4.56 3.49
CA ARG A 97 -10.78 5.67 4.46
C ARG A 97 -9.85 6.83 4.14
N MET A 98 -8.71 6.57 3.50
CA MET A 98 -7.72 7.56 3.07
C MET A 98 -8.01 8.12 1.67
N GLU A 99 -8.93 7.52 0.90
CA GLU A 99 -9.24 7.88 -0.48
C GLU A 99 -9.41 9.39 -0.71
N LYS A 100 -10.08 10.08 0.20
CA LYS A 100 -10.31 11.53 0.07
C LYS A 100 -9.04 12.37 0.16
N PHE A 101 -7.97 11.81 0.70
CA PHE A 101 -6.67 12.48 0.89
C PHE A 101 -5.62 12.03 -0.11
N GLU A 102 -5.81 10.86 -0.72
CA GLU A 102 -4.71 10.13 -1.38
C GLU A 102 -4.11 10.89 -2.56
N LYS A 103 -4.94 11.63 -3.30
CA LYS A 103 -4.46 12.43 -4.43
C LYS A 103 -3.44 13.46 -3.98
N GLU A 104 -3.83 14.30 -3.02
CA GLU A 104 -2.98 15.37 -2.48
C GLU A 104 -1.79 14.80 -1.70
N PHE A 105 -1.99 13.67 -1.02
CA PHE A 105 -0.93 13.00 -0.27
C PHE A 105 0.19 12.53 -1.20
N VAL A 106 -0.15 11.80 -2.27
CA VAL A 106 0.84 11.30 -3.25
C VAL A 106 1.54 12.46 -3.98
N GLU A 107 0.78 13.50 -4.36
CA GLU A 107 1.31 14.69 -5.02
C GLU A 107 2.37 15.40 -4.16
N GLN A 108 2.07 15.60 -2.87
CA GLN A 108 2.96 16.33 -1.96
C GLN A 108 4.18 15.50 -1.52
N THR A 109 3.99 14.22 -1.31
CA THR A 109 5.04 13.36 -0.74
C THR A 109 5.93 12.68 -1.78
N GLY A 110 5.39 12.41 -2.97
CA GLY A 110 6.10 11.66 -4.00
C GLY A 110 6.24 10.15 -3.70
N VAL A 111 5.42 9.61 -2.78
CA VAL A 111 5.37 8.17 -2.49
C VAL A 111 5.06 7.36 -3.75
N LYS A 112 5.65 6.17 -3.89
CA LYS A 112 5.50 5.32 -5.08
C LYS A 112 4.67 4.08 -4.87
N VAL A 113 4.64 3.54 -3.65
CA VAL A 113 3.88 2.33 -3.34
C VAL A 113 2.98 2.59 -2.15
N ILE A 114 1.69 2.45 -2.36
CA ILE A 114 0.66 2.56 -1.32
C ILE A 114 0.18 1.15 -1.01
N ILE A 115 0.34 0.70 0.23
CA ILE A 115 -0.03 -0.65 0.64
C ILE A 115 -1.20 -0.57 1.60
N GLY A 116 -2.22 -1.42 1.40
CA GLY A 116 -3.34 -1.46 2.32
C GLY A 116 -4.27 -2.65 2.15
N LYS A 117 -5.55 -2.46 2.41
CA LYS A 117 -6.59 -3.48 2.33
C LYS A 117 -7.81 -2.95 1.58
N GLY A 118 -8.31 -3.78 0.65
CA GLY A 118 -9.46 -3.43 -0.18
C GLY A 118 -9.09 -2.48 -1.32
N GLY A 119 -10.09 -2.05 -2.07
CA GLY A 119 -9.91 -1.13 -3.20
C GLY A 119 -9.78 0.32 -2.76
N MET A 120 -9.35 1.14 -3.69
CA MET A 120 -9.34 2.60 -3.63
C MET A 120 -10.14 3.15 -4.81
N GLY A 121 -10.46 4.44 -4.79
CA GLY A 121 -11.31 5.09 -5.78
C GLY A 121 -10.55 5.99 -6.76
N THR A 122 -11.30 6.92 -7.36
CA THR A 122 -10.85 7.77 -8.47
C THR A 122 -9.75 8.77 -8.11
N ASN A 123 -9.66 9.21 -6.84
CA ASN A 123 -8.56 10.08 -6.41
C ASN A 123 -7.25 9.33 -6.42
N THR A 124 -7.25 8.07 -5.95
CA THR A 124 -6.06 7.22 -5.97
C THR A 124 -5.71 6.79 -7.40
N GLU A 125 -6.71 6.47 -8.26
CA GLU A 125 -6.47 6.23 -9.69
C GLU A 125 -5.78 7.42 -10.37
N TYR A 126 -6.29 8.62 -10.09
CA TYR A 126 -5.69 9.86 -10.58
C TYR A 126 -4.24 10.02 -10.09
N ALA A 127 -4.00 9.79 -8.80
CA ALA A 127 -2.68 9.91 -8.20
C ALA A 127 -1.69 8.92 -8.81
N CYS A 128 -2.07 7.65 -8.90
CA CYS A 128 -1.23 6.59 -9.48
C CYS A 128 -0.85 6.91 -10.92
N LYS A 129 -1.81 7.39 -11.73
CA LYS A 129 -1.58 7.74 -13.13
C LYS A 129 -0.67 8.96 -13.29
N ASN A 130 -0.93 10.03 -12.57
CA ASN A 130 -0.26 11.32 -12.81
C ASN A 130 1.09 11.43 -12.10
N PHE A 131 1.24 10.81 -10.93
CA PHE A 131 2.49 10.85 -10.14
C PHE A 131 3.28 9.55 -10.19
N LYS A 132 2.82 8.58 -11.03
CA LYS A 132 3.50 7.31 -11.26
C LYS A 132 3.75 6.57 -9.94
N ALA A 133 2.67 6.25 -9.25
CA ALA A 133 2.61 5.40 -8.08
C ALA A 133 1.74 4.17 -8.35
N ILE A 134 1.76 3.20 -7.44
CA ILE A 134 0.87 2.03 -7.47
C ILE A 134 0.18 1.84 -6.12
N HIS A 135 -1.05 1.32 -6.15
CA HIS A 135 -1.71 0.83 -4.94
C HIS A 135 -1.69 -0.69 -4.92
N CYS A 136 -1.32 -1.25 -3.78
CA CYS A 136 -1.20 -2.68 -3.57
C CYS A 136 -2.07 -3.14 -2.39
N VAL A 137 -2.66 -4.32 -2.52
CA VAL A 137 -3.38 -4.98 -1.43
C VAL A 137 -2.46 -6.00 -0.76
N PHE A 138 -2.31 -5.87 0.56
CA PHE A 138 -1.71 -6.90 1.40
C PHE A 138 -2.79 -7.84 1.94
N PRO A 139 -2.59 -9.17 1.93
CA PRO A 139 -3.56 -10.12 2.44
C PRO A 139 -3.90 -9.89 3.92
N ALA A 140 -5.19 -9.71 4.21
CA ALA A 140 -5.65 -9.58 5.60
C ALA A 140 -5.47 -10.92 6.36
N GLY A 141 -5.24 -10.83 7.68
CA GLY A 141 -5.04 -12.00 8.54
C GLY A 141 -3.57 -12.43 8.70
N ASN A 142 -2.64 -11.86 7.94
CA ASN A 142 -1.22 -12.20 7.96
C ASN A 142 -0.36 -11.22 8.78
N ALA A 143 -0.94 -10.59 9.81
CA ALA A 143 -0.29 -9.49 10.53
C ALA A 143 1.00 -9.89 11.27
N VAL A 144 1.14 -11.14 11.69
CA VAL A 144 2.36 -11.66 12.31
C VAL A 144 3.43 -11.93 11.25
N VAL A 145 3.03 -12.50 10.09
CA VAL A 145 3.96 -12.72 8.97
C VAL A 145 4.51 -11.39 8.48
N ALA A 146 3.65 -10.38 8.28
CA ALA A 146 4.07 -9.04 7.91
C ALA A 146 5.07 -8.44 8.92
N ALA A 147 4.87 -8.66 10.21
CA ALA A 147 5.81 -8.19 11.24
C ALA A 147 7.18 -8.88 11.15
N MET A 148 7.22 -10.15 10.75
CA MET A 148 8.47 -10.90 10.56
C MET A 148 9.29 -10.41 9.35
N GLU A 149 8.64 -9.76 8.39
CA GLU A 149 9.28 -9.17 7.20
C GLU A 149 9.82 -7.75 7.47
N VAL A 150 9.56 -7.20 8.66
CA VAL A 150 10.15 -5.94 9.14
C VAL A 150 11.48 -6.26 9.81
N GLU A 151 12.59 -5.87 9.18
CA GLU A 151 13.94 -6.09 9.72
C GLU A 151 14.25 -5.14 10.88
N GLU A 152 13.78 -3.89 10.79
CA GLU A 152 14.07 -2.84 11.77
C GLU A 152 13.02 -1.74 11.73
N ILE A 153 12.68 -1.19 12.89
CA ILE A 153 12.03 0.10 13.03
C ILE A 153 13.13 1.14 13.17
N VAL A 154 13.33 1.94 12.13
CA VAL A 154 14.42 2.93 12.04
C VAL A 154 14.07 4.18 12.83
N ASP A 155 12.80 4.61 12.79
CA ASP A 155 12.33 5.84 13.43
C ASP A 155 10.83 5.76 13.77
N ALA A 156 10.39 6.62 14.70
CA ALA A 156 9.01 6.71 15.15
C ALA A 156 8.63 8.18 15.35
N GLN A 157 7.83 8.71 14.44
CA GLN A 157 7.43 10.11 14.42
C GLN A 157 5.92 10.29 14.68
N TRP A 158 5.53 11.47 15.16
CA TRP A 158 4.16 11.78 15.58
C TRP A 158 3.61 10.81 16.63
N ARG A 159 4.44 10.45 17.60
CA ARG A 159 4.11 9.52 18.70
C ARG A 159 2.95 10.01 19.59
N ASP A 160 2.66 11.31 19.55
CA ASP A 160 1.52 11.94 20.23
C ASP A 160 0.16 11.42 19.72
N LEU A 161 0.12 10.84 18.53
CA LEU A 161 -1.09 10.24 17.95
C LEU A 161 -1.43 8.86 18.54
N GLY A 162 -0.55 8.32 19.37
CA GLY A 162 -0.67 6.95 19.89
C GLY A 162 -0.15 5.89 18.90
N MET A 163 0.09 4.69 19.43
CA MET A 163 0.75 3.60 18.70
C MET A 163 0.17 3.30 17.31
N PRO A 164 -1.17 3.24 17.09
CA PRO A 164 -1.72 2.89 15.78
C PRO A 164 -1.61 3.98 14.71
N GLU A 165 -1.41 5.25 15.11
CA GLU A 165 -1.36 6.39 14.20
C GLU A 165 0.04 7.01 14.12
N THR A 166 0.99 6.56 14.94
CA THR A 166 2.41 6.91 14.86
C THR A 166 2.95 6.51 13.49
N LEU A 167 3.79 7.35 12.91
CA LEU A 167 4.56 7.03 11.70
C LEU A 167 5.74 6.16 12.09
N TRP A 168 5.60 4.86 11.89
CA TRP A 168 6.68 3.89 12.11
C TRP A 168 7.45 3.73 10.81
N HIS A 169 8.65 4.29 10.76
CA HIS A 169 9.54 4.16 9.62
C HIS A 169 10.35 2.88 9.73
N CYS A 170 10.17 1.97 8.79
CA CYS A 170 10.69 0.61 8.85
C CYS A 170 11.58 0.30 7.66
N ARG A 171 12.55 -0.58 7.86
CA ARG A 171 13.23 -1.32 6.81
C ARG A 171 12.60 -2.70 6.70
N VAL A 172 12.22 -3.07 5.49
CA VAL A 172 11.56 -4.34 5.20
C VAL A 172 12.34 -5.16 4.17
N LYS A 173 12.15 -6.47 4.19
CA LYS A 173 12.76 -7.40 3.26
C LYS A 173 11.75 -8.41 2.76
N GLU A 174 11.63 -8.47 1.43
CA GLU A 174 10.66 -9.30 0.71
C GLU A 174 9.23 -9.18 1.27
N PHE A 175 8.85 -7.96 1.70
CA PHE A 175 7.55 -7.67 2.31
C PHE A 175 6.44 -7.92 1.29
N GLY A 176 5.58 -8.89 1.57
CA GLY A 176 4.50 -9.29 0.66
C GLY A 176 3.91 -10.68 0.98
N PRO A 177 3.15 -11.25 0.04
CA PRO A 177 2.88 -10.78 -1.32
C PRO A 177 2.00 -9.54 -1.36
N LEU A 178 2.28 -8.62 -2.29
CA LEU A 178 1.52 -7.43 -2.57
C LEU A 178 0.82 -7.57 -3.91
N ILE A 179 -0.50 -7.54 -3.94
CA ILE A 179 -1.27 -7.62 -5.18
C ILE A 179 -1.53 -6.20 -5.69
N VAL A 180 -1.04 -5.88 -6.87
CA VAL A 180 -1.24 -4.57 -7.49
C VAL A 180 -2.71 -4.39 -7.84
N SER A 181 -3.35 -3.41 -7.23
CA SER A 181 -4.78 -3.13 -7.47
C SER A 181 -5.04 -1.86 -8.27
N ILE A 182 -4.10 -0.89 -8.26
CA ILE A 182 -4.10 0.26 -9.17
C ILE A 182 -2.68 0.44 -9.69
N ASP A 183 -2.52 0.52 -11.00
CA ASP A 183 -1.23 0.67 -11.68
C ASP A 183 -0.95 2.12 -12.13
N THR A 184 0.22 2.34 -12.73
CA THR A 184 0.67 3.66 -13.21
C THR A 184 -0.11 4.19 -14.42
N GLU A 185 -0.98 3.38 -15.02
CA GLU A 185 -1.93 3.80 -16.06
C GLU A 185 -3.27 4.25 -15.46
N GLY A 186 -3.45 4.06 -14.13
CA GLY A 186 -4.69 4.36 -13.40
C GLY A 186 -5.76 3.28 -13.58
N ARG A 187 -5.39 2.09 -14.07
CA ARG A 187 -6.31 0.94 -14.12
C ARG A 187 -6.57 0.44 -12.71
N ASN A 188 -7.81 0.04 -12.44
CA ASN A 188 -8.25 -0.42 -11.13
C ASN A 188 -8.84 -1.83 -11.20
N LEU A 189 -8.13 -2.79 -10.60
CA LEU A 189 -8.50 -4.21 -10.58
C LEU A 189 -9.89 -4.44 -9.98
N PHE A 190 -10.25 -3.68 -8.94
CA PHE A 190 -11.55 -3.83 -8.29
C PHE A 190 -12.68 -3.34 -9.18
N GLU A 191 -12.52 -2.21 -9.88
CA GLU A 191 -13.53 -1.68 -10.77
C GLU A 191 -13.69 -2.54 -12.04
N GLU A 192 -12.58 -3.02 -12.62
CA GLU A 192 -12.64 -3.94 -13.77
C GLU A 192 -13.35 -5.27 -13.39
N ASN A 193 -13.01 -5.84 -12.23
CA ASN A 193 -13.68 -7.04 -11.74
C ASN A 193 -15.16 -6.82 -11.39
N LYS A 194 -15.52 -5.64 -10.91
CA LYS A 194 -16.89 -5.30 -10.55
C LYS A 194 -17.84 -5.37 -11.75
N VAL A 195 -17.40 -4.89 -12.92
CA VAL A 195 -18.16 -5.04 -14.18
C VAL A 195 -18.40 -6.50 -14.48
N LEU A 196 -17.34 -7.31 -14.48
CA LEU A 196 -17.40 -8.74 -14.77
C LEU A 196 -18.28 -9.53 -13.76
N PHE A 197 -18.18 -9.18 -12.48
CA PHE A 197 -18.97 -9.84 -11.43
C PHE A 197 -20.45 -9.46 -11.49
N ASN A 198 -20.79 -8.23 -11.86
CA ASN A 198 -22.17 -7.81 -12.02
C ASN A 198 -22.87 -8.56 -13.16
N GLU A 199 -22.19 -8.76 -14.29
CA GLU A 199 -22.72 -9.56 -15.40
C GLU A 199 -23.01 -11.02 -15.00
N ARG A 200 -22.15 -11.60 -14.15
CA ARG A 200 -22.32 -12.98 -13.64
C ARG A 200 -23.37 -13.08 -12.54
N LYS A 201 -23.46 -12.05 -11.70
CA LYS A 201 -24.38 -11.99 -10.56
C LYS A 201 -25.83 -12.15 -11.00
N ASP A 202 -26.24 -11.41 -12.02
CA ASP A 202 -27.64 -11.41 -12.47
C ASP A 202 -28.04 -12.79 -12.97
N LYS A 203 -27.20 -13.47 -13.74
CA LYS A 203 -27.41 -14.87 -14.18
C LYS A 203 -27.48 -15.83 -12.99
N ALA A 204 -26.60 -15.69 -12.01
CA ALA A 204 -26.60 -16.54 -10.81
C ALA A 204 -27.87 -16.32 -9.97
N ILE A 205 -28.32 -15.08 -9.81
CA ILE A 205 -29.56 -14.75 -9.10
C ILE A 205 -30.78 -15.38 -9.81
N GLU A 206 -30.90 -15.28 -11.14
CA GLU A 206 -31.98 -15.90 -11.90
C GLU A 206 -32.03 -17.40 -11.67
N GLU A 207 -30.89 -18.08 -11.65
CA GLU A 207 -30.80 -19.52 -11.43
C GLU A 207 -31.17 -19.89 -9.97
N ILE A 208 -30.65 -19.16 -8.99
CA ILE A 208 -30.97 -19.39 -7.57
C ILE A 208 -32.46 -19.17 -7.32
N CYS A 209 -33.06 -18.11 -7.87
CA CYS A 209 -34.51 -17.81 -7.70
C CYS A 209 -35.44 -18.90 -8.25
N LYS A 210 -34.99 -19.68 -9.23
CA LYS A 210 -35.77 -20.83 -9.72
C LYS A 210 -35.91 -21.95 -8.67
N HIS A 211 -34.98 -22.04 -7.74
CA HIS A 211 -34.87 -23.13 -6.77
C HIS A 211 -35.26 -22.72 -5.34
N VAL A 212 -35.49 -21.43 -5.09
CA VAL A 212 -35.78 -20.89 -3.76
C VAL A 212 -37.25 -20.44 -3.71
N GLY A 213 -38.13 -21.33 -3.21
CA GLY A 213 -39.58 -21.14 -3.23
C GLY A 213 -40.15 -20.05 -2.30
N PHE A 214 -39.32 -19.36 -1.50
CA PHE A 214 -39.75 -18.25 -0.63
C PHE A 214 -39.40 -16.85 -1.19
N ILE A 215 -38.68 -16.79 -2.30
CA ILE A 215 -38.46 -15.54 -3.03
C ILE A 215 -39.50 -15.48 -4.16
N LYS A 216 -40.57 -14.68 -3.94
CA LYS A 216 -41.56 -14.35 -4.94
C LYS A 216 -41.36 -12.93 -5.39
#